data_c6d750d2459fe39fa6991dcce7b769a1
#
_entry.id   c6d750d2459fe39fa6991dcce7b769a1
#
_cell.length_a   1.000
_cell.length_b   1.000
_cell.length_c   1.000
_cell.angle_alpha   90.00
_cell.angle_beta   90.00
_cell.angle_gamma   90.00
#
_symmetry.space_group_name_H-M   'P 1'
#
loop_
_entity.id
_entity.type
_entity.pdbx_description
1 polymer ?
#
loop_
_entity_poly.entity_id
_entity_poly.type
_entity_poly.pdbx_seq_one_letter_code
_entity_poly.pdbx_strand_id
1 'polypeptide(L)'
;MSTTRYDIISDTHGFLSPELIEQLRGADVIVHAGDICSPSDFQHLEMIAPVQACLGNNDWSNDYGPTVKARKIFYGSGLRWQVVHFRERLNLLKCDVAICGHTHTPFVTRDEWTGTLVMNPGSPTYPRRSKPSMGRIICDEDTGEVLSAEIITLGE
;
A
#
# COMPACT_ATOMS: atom_id res chain seq x y z
N MET A 1 18.25 -9.56 14.32
CA MET A 1 16.85 -9.17 14.16
C MET A 1 16.43 -9.36 12.72
N SER A 2 15.34 -10.06 12.51
CA SER A 2 14.78 -10.28 11.18
C SER A 2 13.65 -9.28 10.95
N THR A 3 13.72 -8.53 9.86
CA THR A 3 12.71 -7.53 9.52
C THR A 3 12.11 -7.79 8.15
N THR A 4 10.86 -7.33 7.95
CA THR A 4 10.19 -7.34 6.65
C THR A 4 9.84 -5.91 6.27
N ARG A 5 10.18 -5.54 5.04
CA ARG A 5 9.89 -4.22 4.50
C ARG A 5 8.69 -4.30 3.56
N TYR A 6 7.66 -3.55 3.93
CA TYR A 6 6.45 -3.40 3.13
C TYR A 6 6.48 -2.02 2.49
N ASP A 7 6.51 -1.98 1.17
CA ASP A 7 6.42 -0.73 0.43
C ASP A 7 4.97 -0.53 -0.01
N ILE A 8 4.41 0.61 0.34
CA ILE A 8 2.98 0.91 0.23
C ILE A 8 2.77 1.94 -0.86
N ILE A 9 1.99 1.59 -1.88
CA ILE A 9 1.69 2.49 -2.99
C ILE A 9 0.20 2.48 -3.29
N SER A 10 -0.29 3.51 -3.96
CA SER A 10 -1.68 3.63 -4.38
C SER A 10 -1.81 4.62 -5.52
N ASP A 11 -2.88 4.48 -6.29
CA ASP A 11 -3.26 5.48 -7.29
C ASP A 11 -2.14 5.78 -8.28
N THR A 12 -1.53 4.71 -8.80
CA THR A 12 -0.47 4.82 -9.81
C THR A 12 -1.03 5.19 -11.19
N HIS A 13 -2.31 4.90 -11.42
CA HIS A 13 -3.03 5.29 -12.63
C HIS A 13 -2.33 4.96 -13.94
N GLY A 14 -1.77 3.74 -14.03
CA GLY A 14 -1.19 3.26 -15.27
C GLY A 14 0.22 3.77 -15.56
N PHE A 15 0.92 4.28 -14.55
CA PHE A 15 2.28 4.74 -14.71
C PHE A 15 3.15 4.45 -13.50
N LEU A 16 4.29 3.82 -13.74
CA LEU A 16 5.31 3.57 -12.72
C LEU A 16 6.54 4.40 -13.08
N SER A 17 6.78 5.47 -12.32
CA SER A 17 7.91 6.37 -12.61
C SER A 17 9.24 5.69 -12.29
N PRO A 18 10.34 6.12 -12.94
CA PRO A 18 11.66 5.61 -12.61
C PRO A 18 12.02 5.81 -11.12
N GLU A 19 11.62 6.94 -10.55
CA GLU A 19 11.87 7.24 -9.13
C GLU A 19 11.14 6.25 -8.23
N LEU A 20 9.89 5.89 -8.56
CA LEU A 20 9.15 4.90 -7.81
C LEU A 20 9.81 3.53 -7.90
N ILE A 21 10.16 3.09 -9.11
CA ILE A 21 10.80 1.79 -9.32
C ILE A 21 12.10 1.70 -8.53
N GLU A 22 12.89 2.76 -8.52
CA GLU A 22 14.15 2.77 -7.76
C GLU A 22 13.89 2.62 -6.27
N GLN A 23 12.87 3.30 -5.73
CA GLN A 23 12.52 3.18 -4.31
C GLN A 23 12.01 1.80 -3.94
N LEU A 24 11.33 1.11 -4.86
CA LEU A 24 10.78 -0.22 -4.60
C LEU A 24 11.83 -1.32 -4.56
N ARG A 25 13.05 -1.04 -4.98
CA ARG A 25 14.13 -2.03 -4.93
C ARG A 25 14.42 -2.42 -3.49
N GLY A 26 14.42 -3.70 -3.23
CA GLY A 26 14.64 -4.24 -1.88
C GLY A 26 13.38 -4.39 -1.05
N ALA A 27 12.21 -4.08 -1.59
CA ALA A 27 10.95 -4.36 -0.91
C ALA A 27 10.78 -5.86 -0.75
N ASP A 28 10.30 -6.29 0.42
CA ASP A 28 9.92 -7.69 0.65
C ASP A 28 8.51 -7.95 0.20
N VAL A 29 7.62 -6.97 0.37
CA VAL A 29 6.23 -7.03 -0.06
C VAL A 29 5.83 -5.65 -0.57
N ILE A 30 5.08 -5.61 -1.66
CA ILE A 30 4.47 -4.38 -2.17
C ILE A 30 2.97 -4.44 -1.87
N VAL A 31 2.43 -3.37 -1.28
CA VAL A 31 1.00 -3.23 -1.01
C VAL A 31 0.45 -2.12 -1.89
N HIS A 32 -0.58 -2.40 -2.68
CA HIS A 32 -1.18 -1.42 -3.58
C HIS A 32 -2.66 -1.23 -3.23
N ALA A 33 -3.02 0.00 -2.91
CA ALA A 33 -4.37 0.33 -2.43
C ALA A 33 -5.34 0.74 -3.55
N GLY A 34 -5.08 0.29 -4.79
CA GLY A 34 -6.04 0.43 -5.88
C GLY A 34 -5.75 1.57 -6.85
N ASP A 35 -6.51 1.59 -7.94
CA ASP A 35 -6.30 2.44 -9.11
C ASP A 35 -4.93 2.17 -9.73
N ILE A 36 -4.73 0.89 -10.03
CA ILE A 36 -3.54 0.38 -10.73
C ILE A 36 -3.62 0.80 -12.20
N CYS A 37 -4.78 0.61 -12.82
CA CYS A 37 -5.16 1.02 -14.16
C CYS A 37 -4.29 0.44 -15.29
N SER A 38 -3.51 -0.60 -15.01
CA SER A 38 -2.64 -1.23 -15.99
C SER A 38 -2.25 -2.63 -15.54
N PRO A 39 -2.75 -3.68 -16.22
CA PRO A 39 -2.31 -5.05 -15.93
C PRO A 39 -0.80 -5.24 -16.11
N SER A 40 -0.19 -4.57 -17.09
CA SER A 40 1.25 -4.69 -17.31
C SER A 40 2.05 -4.05 -16.17
N ASP A 41 1.56 -2.96 -15.57
CA ASP A 41 2.20 -2.37 -14.40
C ASP A 41 2.11 -3.32 -13.20
N PHE A 42 0.97 -3.98 -13.03
CA PHE A 42 0.80 -4.96 -11.96
C PHE A 42 1.81 -6.10 -12.10
N GLN A 43 1.99 -6.62 -13.32
CA GLN A 43 2.98 -7.65 -13.60
C GLN A 43 4.40 -7.17 -13.32
N HIS A 44 4.70 -5.91 -13.67
CA HIS A 44 6.00 -5.32 -13.39
C HIS A 44 6.27 -5.28 -11.89
N LEU A 45 5.27 -4.87 -11.10
CA LEU A 45 5.40 -4.86 -9.64
C LEU A 45 5.63 -6.26 -9.09
N GLU A 46 4.94 -7.26 -9.62
CA GLU A 46 5.11 -8.67 -9.20
C GLU A 46 6.53 -9.20 -9.49
N MET A 47 7.20 -8.65 -10.47
CA MET A 47 8.59 -9.00 -10.76
C MET A 47 9.57 -8.43 -9.73
N ILE A 48 9.16 -7.37 -9.01
CA ILE A 48 10.00 -6.75 -7.98
C ILE A 48 9.82 -7.47 -6.64
N ALA A 49 8.58 -7.75 -6.25
CA ALA A 49 8.26 -8.39 -4.98
C ALA A 49 6.82 -8.91 -5.03
N PRO A 50 6.42 -9.83 -4.11
CA PRO A 50 5.01 -10.21 -3.98
C PRO A 50 4.13 -8.99 -3.75
N VAL A 51 2.98 -8.94 -4.43
CA VAL A 51 2.06 -7.81 -4.36
C VAL A 51 0.78 -8.21 -3.67
N GLN A 52 0.38 -7.43 -2.66
CA GLN A 52 -0.92 -7.53 -1.99
C GLN A 52 -1.72 -6.29 -2.41
N ALA A 53 -2.77 -6.48 -3.19
CA ALA A 53 -3.46 -5.36 -3.81
C ALA A 53 -4.98 -5.45 -3.67
N CYS A 54 -5.64 -4.29 -3.68
CA CYS A 54 -7.08 -4.20 -3.82
C CYS A 54 -7.44 -3.48 -5.12
N LEU A 55 -8.72 -3.54 -5.50
CA LEU A 55 -9.24 -2.83 -6.66
C LEU A 55 -9.64 -1.41 -6.25
N GLY A 56 -9.24 -0.43 -7.05
CA GLY A 56 -9.75 0.93 -6.95
C GLY A 56 -10.97 1.12 -7.85
N ASN A 57 -11.54 2.33 -7.82
CA ASN A 57 -12.74 2.63 -8.61
C ASN A 57 -12.48 2.67 -10.12
N ASN A 58 -11.22 2.73 -10.54
CA ASN A 58 -10.84 2.72 -11.95
C ASN A 58 -10.25 1.38 -12.41
N ASP A 59 -10.34 0.34 -11.57
CA ASP A 59 -9.82 -0.98 -11.91
C ASP A 59 -10.93 -1.94 -12.31
N TRP A 60 -10.63 -2.82 -13.28
CA TRP A 60 -11.53 -3.89 -13.69
C TRP A 60 -11.17 -5.18 -12.96
N SER A 61 -12.18 -5.82 -12.36
CA SER A 61 -11.95 -7.02 -11.53
C SER A 61 -11.30 -8.17 -12.28
N ASN A 62 -11.52 -8.26 -13.59
CA ASN A 62 -10.99 -9.37 -14.40
C ASN A 62 -9.53 -9.20 -14.80
N ASP A 63 -8.93 -8.02 -14.59
CA ASP A 63 -7.59 -7.72 -15.09
C ASP A 63 -6.46 -8.22 -14.19
N TYR A 64 -6.74 -8.50 -12.90
CA TYR A 64 -5.69 -8.74 -11.91
C TYR A 64 -5.78 -10.10 -11.23
N GLY A 65 -6.71 -10.92 -11.63
CA GLY A 65 -6.90 -12.25 -11.06
C GLY A 65 -7.78 -12.26 -9.81
N PRO A 66 -8.09 -13.48 -9.31
CA PRO A 66 -9.10 -13.64 -8.26
C PRO A 66 -8.67 -13.18 -6.86
N THR A 67 -7.38 -12.92 -6.66
CA THR A 67 -6.87 -12.48 -5.35
C THR A 67 -6.96 -10.97 -5.16
N VAL A 68 -7.18 -10.21 -6.23
CA VAL A 68 -7.29 -8.75 -6.16
C VAL A 68 -8.79 -8.40 -6.15
N LYS A 69 -9.25 -7.98 -4.99
CA LYS A 69 -10.67 -7.66 -4.74
C LYS A 69 -10.78 -6.26 -4.17
N ALA A 70 -12.02 -5.76 -4.02
CA ALA A 70 -12.24 -4.44 -3.44
C ALA A 70 -11.70 -4.33 -2.01
N ARG A 71 -11.71 -5.44 -1.26
CA ARG A 71 -11.12 -5.52 0.07
C ARG A 71 -10.12 -6.66 0.09
N LYS A 72 -8.86 -6.33 0.34
CA LYS A 72 -7.79 -7.31 0.47
C LYS A 72 -7.46 -7.47 1.94
N ILE A 73 -7.48 -8.72 2.41
CA ILE A 73 -7.08 -9.07 3.77
C ILE A 73 -5.92 -10.05 3.65
N PHE A 74 -4.86 -9.78 4.37
CA PHE A 74 -3.74 -10.73 4.43
C PHE A 74 -3.04 -10.65 5.79
N TYR A 75 -2.22 -11.62 6.06
CA TYR A 75 -1.42 -11.68 7.28
C TYR A 75 0.05 -11.51 6.89
N GLY A 76 0.74 -10.64 7.58
CA GLY A 76 2.16 -10.41 7.37
C GLY A 76 2.81 -9.97 8.67
N SER A 77 3.97 -10.54 9.00
CA SER A 77 4.71 -10.23 10.22
C SER A 77 3.87 -10.48 11.49
N GLY A 78 2.95 -11.45 11.43
CA GLY A 78 2.05 -11.73 12.53
C GLY A 78 0.92 -10.73 12.72
N LEU A 79 0.78 -9.78 11.81
CA LEU A 79 -0.23 -8.72 11.87
C LEU A 79 -1.34 -8.97 10.85
N ARG A 80 -2.54 -8.49 11.18
CA ARG A 80 -3.68 -8.53 10.26
C ARG A 80 -3.70 -7.24 9.45
N TRP A 81 -3.62 -7.35 8.12
CA TRP A 81 -3.62 -6.22 7.20
C TRP A 81 -4.94 -6.15 6.46
N GLN A 82 -5.45 -4.94 6.28
CA GLN A 82 -6.63 -4.69 5.47
C GLN A 82 -6.31 -3.56 4.50
N VAL A 83 -6.59 -3.80 3.21
CA VAL A 83 -6.32 -2.83 2.15
C VAL A 83 -7.61 -2.57 1.40
N VAL A 84 -8.05 -1.32 1.38
CA VAL A 84 -9.22 -0.88 0.63
C VAL A 84 -8.89 0.44 -0.05
N HIS A 85 -9.57 0.73 -1.15
CA HIS A 85 -9.33 1.98 -1.87
C HIS A 85 -9.93 3.18 -1.13
N PHE A 86 -11.14 3.02 -0.57
CA PHE A 86 -11.86 4.10 0.12
C PHE A 86 -11.70 3.97 1.64
N ARG A 87 -11.17 4.99 2.29
CA ARG A 87 -10.90 4.99 3.73
C ARG A 87 -12.13 4.64 4.57
N GLU A 88 -13.30 5.16 4.20
CA GLU A 88 -14.54 4.95 4.94
C GLU A 88 -15.01 3.50 4.93
N ARG A 89 -14.44 2.65 4.10
CA ARG A 89 -14.76 1.22 4.03
C ARG A 89 -13.85 0.35 4.90
N LEU A 90 -12.86 0.97 5.56
CA LEU A 90 -12.00 0.23 6.50
C LEU A 90 -12.77 -0.20 7.73
N ASN A 91 -12.51 -1.43 8.20
CA ASN A 91 -13.01 -1.90 9.48
C ASN A 91 -11.80 -2.04 10.42
N LEU A 92 -11.56 -1.01 11.22
CA LEU A 92 -10.37 -0.92 12.07
C LEU A 92 -10.38 -1.92 13.23
N LEU A 93 -11.56 -2.45 13.58
CA LEU A 93 -11.66 -3.48 14.62
C LEU A 93 -11.11 -4.84 14.14
N LYS A 94 -10.96 -5.00 12.82
CA LYS A 94 -10.59 -6.28 12.21
C LYS A 94 -9.19 -6.30 11.64
N CYS A 95 -8.36 -5.30 11.94
CA CYS A 95 -7.00 -5.27 11.44
C CYS A 95 -6.07 -4.53 12.38
N ASP A 96 -4.79 -4.82 12.23
CA ASP A 96 -3.71 -4.15 12.96
C ASP A 96 -3.09 -3.05 12.11
N VAL A 97 -3.10 -3.23 10.79
CA VAL A 97 -2.61 -2.27 9.81
C VAL A 97 -3.67 -2.09 8.73
N ALA A 98 -4.06 -0.85 8.48
CA ALA A 98 -5.11 -0.50 7.53
C ALA A 98 -4.55 0.46 6.47
N ILE A 99 -4.68 0.08 5.21
CA ILE A 99 -4.16 0.86 4.08
C ILE A 99 -5.31 1.32 3.20
N CYS A 100 -5.27 2.58 2.79
CA CYS A 100 -6.27 3.15 1.88
C CYS A 100 -5.60 4.06 0.84
N GLY A 101 -6.37 4.54 -0.12
CA GLY A 101 -5.91 5.42 -1.18
C GLY A 101 -6.98 6.43 -1.57
N HIS A 102 -7.20 6.58 -2.87
CA HIS A 102 -8.25 7.38 -3.51
C HIS A 102 -8.03 8.89 -3.45
N THR A 103 -7.76 9.47 -2.29
CA THR A 103 -7.64 10.92 -2.14
C THR A 103 -6.33 11.49 -2.70
N HIS A 104 -5.35 10.63 -2.93
CA HIS A 104 -3.98 11.01 -3.33
C HIS A 104 -3.27 11.87 -2.28
N THR A 105 -3.78 11.90 -1.06
CA THR A 105 -3.21 12.70 0.04
C THR A 105 -2.57 11.77 1.06
N PRO A 106 -1.24 11.84 1.24
CA PRO A 106 -0.55 10.94 2.15
C PRO A 106 -0.80 11.29 3.62
N PHE A 107 -0.94 10.24 4.43
CA PHE A 107 -0.94 10.38 5.88
C PHE A 107 -0.61 9.04 6.53
N VAL A 108 -0.15 9.10 7.77
CA VAL A 108 0.00 7.93 8.62
C VAL A 108 -0.41 8.33 10.03
N THR A 109 -1.23 7.49 10.66
CA THR A 109 -1.73 7.77 12.01
C THR A 109 -2.09 6.46 12.73
N ARG A 110 -2.29 6.52 14.03
CA ARG A 110 -2.85 5.42 14.82
C ARG A 110 -4.24 5.80 15.29
N ASP A 111 -5.18 4.87 15.10
CA ASP A 111 -6.53 5.07 15.60
C ASP A 111 -6.51 4.99 17.13
N GLU A 112 -7.10 5.99 17.78
CA GLU A 112 -7.07 6.09 19.25
C GLU A 112 -7.85 4.97 19.94
N TRP A 113 -8.91 4.48 19.30
CA TRP A 113 -9.80 3.48 19.90
C TRP A 113 -9.31 2.06 19.69
N THR A 114 -8.79 1.74 18.52
CA THR A 114 -8.41 0.37 18.14
C THR A 114 -6.92 0.12 18.19
N GLY A 115 -6.10 1.18 18.17
CA GLY A 115 -4.65 1.07 18.05
C GLY A 115 -4.18 0.72 16.65
N THR A 116 -5.09 0.60 15.69
CA THR A 116 -4.76 0.25 14.30
C THR A 116 -3.90 1.33 13.66
N LEU A 117 -2.83 0.93 12.99
CA LEU A 117 -2.01 1.82 12.17
C LEU A 117 -2.75 2.04 10.85
N VAL A 118 -3.02 3.30 10.51
CA VAL A 118 -3.74 3.66 9.28
C VAL A 118 -2.83 4.49 8.40
N MET A 119 -2.69 4.09 7.13
CA MET A 119 -1.83 4.79 6.19
C MET A 119 -2.51 4.96 4.84
N ASN A 120 -2.38 6.16 4.27
CA ASN A 120 -2.59 6.44 2.86
C ASN A 120 -1.23 6.88 2.30
N PRO A 121 -0.67 6.14 1.34
CA PRO A 121 0.66 6.48 0.82
C PRO A 121 0.67 7.69 -0.12
N GLY A 122 -0.50 8.23 -0.46
CA GLY A 122 -0.62 9.24 -1.50
C GLY A 122 -0.52 8.62 -2.88
N SER A 123 -0.15 9.41 -3.87
CA SER A 123 0.08 8.93 -5.23
C SER A 123 1.51 9.22 -5.65
N PRO A 124 2.22 8.24 -6.21
CA PRO A 124 3.58 8.48 -6.69
C PRO A 124 3.64 9.20 -8.02
N THR A 125 2.51 9.30 -8.72
CA THR A 125 2.48 9.83 -10.09
C THR A 125 1.46 10.95 -10.28
N TYR A 126 0.38 10.96 -9.50
CA TYR A 126 -0.72 11.94 -9.66
C TYR A 126 -1.10 12.56 -8.33
N PRO A 127 -0.16 13.22 -7.63
CA PRO A 127 -0.51 13.90 -6.38
C PRO A 127 -1.45 15.08 -6.66
N ARG A 128 -2.32 15.39 -5.69
CA ARG A 128 -3.27 16.52 -5.85
C ARG A 128 -2.84 17.76 -5.09
N ARG A 129 -2.43 17.59 -3.84
CA ARG A 129 -2.07 18.73 -2.96
C ARG A 129 -0.74 18.49 -2.25
N SER A 130 -0.01 17.49 -2.68
CA SER A 130 1.25 17.07 -2.07
C SER A 130 2.25 16.76 -3.17
N LYS A 131 3.46 16.43 -2.77
CA LYS A 131 4.46 15.89 -3.69
C LYS A 131 4.15 14.42 -3.97
N PRO A 132 4.66 13.85 -5.08
CA PRO A 132 4.58 12.41 -5.31
C PRO A 132 5.11 11.66 -4.10
N SER A 133 4.43 10.61 -3.70
CA SER A 133 4.77 9.91 -2.46
C SER A 133 4.44 8.44 -2.50
N MET A 134 5.02 7.71 -1.56
CA MET A 134 4.73 6.33 -1.23
C MET A 134 4.87 6.16 0.27
N GLY A 135 4.50 4.99 0.79
CA GLY A 135 4.72 4.66 2.19
C GLY A 135 5.70 3.52 2.34
N ARG A 136 6.25 3.38 3.56
CA ARG A 136 7.09 2.24 3.91
C ARG A 136 6.86 1.86 5.36
N ILE A 137 6.56 0.59 5.58
CA ILE A 137 6.35 0.03 6.91
C ILE A 137 7.36 -1.08 7.10
N ILE A 138 8.11 -1.03 8.20
CA ILE A 138 9.09 -2.07 8.53
C ILE A 138 8.65 -2.74 9.82
N CYS A 139 8.54 -4.06 9.79
CA CYS A 139 8.11 -4.86 10.92
C CYS A 139 9.20 -5.82 11.38
N ASP A 140 9.22 -6.06 12.69
CA ASP A 140 10.06 -7.11 13.28
C ASP A 140 9.33 -8.44 13.14
N GLU A 141 9.95 -9.41 12.46
CA GLU A 141 9.33 -10.72 12.23
C GLU A 141 9.24 -11.57 13.50
N ASP A 142 10.08 -11.33 14.47
CA ASP A 142 10.09 -12.12 15.70
C ASP A 142 8.97 -11.67 16.65
N THR A 143 8.67 -10.39 16.72
CA THR A 143 7.70 -9.82 17.67
C THR A 143 6.41 -9.34 17.03
N GLY A 144 6.40 -9.11 15.71
CA GLY A 144 5.28 -8.48 15.01
C GLY A 144 5.18 -6.99 15.27
N GLU A 145 6.20 -6.38 15.87
CA GLU A 145 6.19 -4.95 16.14
C GLU A 145 6.44 -4.14 14.88
N VAL A 146 5.69 -3.06 14.70
CA VAL A 146 5.96 -2.08 13.64
C VAL A 146 7.10 -1.18 14.13
N LEU A 147 8.26 -1.34 13.51
CA LEU A 147 9.45 -0.58 13.87
C LEU A 147 9.43 0.83 13.27
N SER A 148 8.88 0.99 12.10
CA SER A 148 8.71 2.29 11.46
C SER A 148 7.56 2.27 10.47
N ALA A 149 6.92 3.43 10.30
CA ALA A 149 5.87 3.64 9.33
C ALA A 149 5.98 5.10 8.87
N GLU A 150 6.35 5.30 7.62
CA GLU A 150 6.64 6.65 7.13
C GLU A 150 6.15 6.88 5.71
N ILE A 151 5.94 8.15 5.38
CA ILE A 151 5.66 8.61 4.02
C ILE A 151 6.99 9.03 3.41
N ILE A 152 7.26 8.53 2.21
CA ILE A 152 8.47 8.87 1.45
C ILE A 152 8.07 9.75 0.28
N THR A 153 8.67 10.93 0.20
CA THR A 153 8.47 11.84 -0.92
C THR A 153 9.36 11.41 -2.08
N LEU A 154 8.79 11.34 -3.28
CA LEU A 154 9.50 10.92 -4.49
C LEU A 154 9.84 12.15 -5.33
N GLY A 155 11.13 12.27 -5.68
CA GLY A 155 11.59 13.35 -6.52
C GLY A 155 11.35 14.72 -5.92
N GLU A 156 11.23 15.71 -6.78
CA GLU A 156 11.01 17.10 -6.37
C GLU A 156 9.62 17.59 -6.68
#